data_843e6bd675bf32e20d6361992cfdf5d1
#
_entry.id   843e6bd675bf32e20d6361992cfdf5d1
#
_cell.length_a   1.000
_cell.length_b   1.000
_cell.length_c   1.000
_cell.angle_alpha   90.00
_cell.angle_beta   90.00
_cell.angle_gamma   90.00
#
_symmetry.space_group_name_H-M   'P 1'
#
loop_
_entity.id
_entity.type
_entity.pdbx_description
1 polymer ?
#
loop_
_entity_poly.entity_id
_entity_poly.type
_entity_poly.pdbx_seq_one_letter_code
_entity_poly.pdbx_strand_id
1 'polypeptide(L)'
;VVFQIQWAAYLLNSPILSMSGNETSVVYIPFLRKFNPMDSITIRGNLVDCLQRTILPVQMEVRNGKIAAVHSTESSNIDPNLPYILPGFVDAHVHIESSMLIPSEFARMAVVHGTVATVSDPHEIANVCGMEGVQFMVENGKKVPFKFYFGAPSCVPATVFETAGDAIDAEQVKALLGMPEIKYLSEMMNFPGAIAGDEEVLKKIAAAHALGKPVDGHAPGLSGEGLVQYIKRGISTDHECFTIEEAREKISLGMKIIIREGSAAKNFEALIPLIDEYPDQIMFCSDDKHPDSLVEGHINALCARAVAKGYDVFHVLRAACINPVNHYKLDVGLLQVGDAADFLVVNNLKDFKAEATYIDGVLVAENGQTKIQRFIDNINPVNRFGIQQLDVSAIALTANGVYPYPVIGCIDGQLITDKLDLHPAIQDGFYVSDTEKDVLKIVVVNRYFSAPVAVAFIHRFGLLGGAIASSVAHDSHNIVAVGVDDESITKAINMVIACKGGVSCVGRNKEQVLPLPIAGLMSAEDGYKVAEAYTEIDQQAKELGSGLGSPFMSLSFMALLVIPNVKLSDKGLFDGEKFSFYA
;
A
#
# COMPACT_ATOMS: atom_id res chain seq x y z
N VAL A 1 -29.62 -20.94 39.76
CA VAL A 1 -28.62 -19.86 39.91
C VAL A 1 -27.64 -19.88 38.72
N VAL A 2 -27.27 -21.03 38.20
CA VAL A 2 -26.34 -21.15 37.04
C VAL A 2 -27.02 -20.74 35.72
N PHE A 3 -28.32 -20.92 35.54
CA PHE A 3 -29.05 -20.58 34.33
C PHE A 3 -29.33 -19.06 34.13
N GLN A 4 -29.34 -18.27 35.20
CA GLN A 4 -29.54 -16.82 35.10
C GLN A 4 -28.26 -16.05 34.81
N ILE A 5 -27.09 -16.62 35.08
CA ILE A 5 -25.79 -15.96 34.78
C ILE A 5 -25.43 -16.07 33.30
N GLN A 6 -25.86 -17.11 32.59
CA GLN A 6 -25.62 -17.27 31.16
C GLN A 6 -26.32 -16.23 30.27
N TRP A 7 -27.50 -15.73 30.69
CA TRP A 7 -28.23 -14.72 29.90
C TRP A 7 -27.70 -13.29 30.06
N ALA A 8 -27.10 -12.98 31.21
CA ALA A 8 -26.50 -11.66 31.45
C ALA A 8 -25.15 -11.48 30.72
N ALA A 9 -24.38 -12.57 30.54
CA ALA A 9 -23.12 -12.57 29.81
C ALA A 9 -23.31 -12.38 28.28
N TYR A 10 -24.49 -12.75 27.76
CA TYR A 10 -24.84 -12.60 26.35
C TYR A 10 -25.07 -11.13 25.94
N LEU A 11 -25.33 -10.26 26.90
CA LEU A 11 -25.64 -8.83 26.66
C LEU A 11 -24.48 -7.86 26.94
N LEU A 12 -23.37 -8.31 27.54
CA LEU A 12 -22.35 -7.41 28.06
C LEU A 12 -20.91 -7.61 27.55
N ASN A 13 -20.67 -8.42 26.52
CA ASN A 13 -19.32 -8.60 25.92
C ASN A 13 -18.18 -8.78 26.95
N SER A 14 -18.40 -9.52 28.02
CA SER A 14 -17.42 -9.74 29.08
C SER A 14 -16.87 -11.19 29.03
N PRO A 15 -15.57 -11.43 29.30
CA PRO A 15 -15.01 -12.77 29.33
C PRO A 15 -15.64 -13.62 30.44
N ILE A 16 -16.00 -14.86 30.14
CA ILE A 16 -16.52 -15.81 31.13
C ILE A 16 -15.33 -16.36 31.93
N LEU A 17 -15.25 -16.03 33.20
CA LEU A 17 -14.32 -16.65 34.14
C LEU A 17 -14.89 -18.01 34.59
N SER A 18 -14.23 -19.11 34.20
CA SER A 18 -14.50 -20.41 34.79
C SER A 18 -13.49 -20.68 35.91
N MET A 19 -13.96 -20.85 37.10
CA MET A 19 -13.12 -21.30 38.23
C MET A 19 -13.12 -22.84 38.31
N SER A 20 -12.00 -23.47 37.97
CA SER A 20 -11.70 -24.85 38.34
C SER A 20 -10.29 -24.86 38.90
N GLY A 21 -10.20 -25.05 40.22
CA GLY A 21 -9.01 -25.42 41.00
C GLY A 21 -7.68 -24.75 40.64
N ASN A 22 -7.26 -23.79 41.44
CA ASN A 22 -5.90 -23.20 41.59
C ASN A 22 -5.09 -22.70 40.38
N GLU A 23 -5.62 -22.67 39.16
CA GLU A 23 -5.02 -21.94 38.03
C GLU A 23 -6.10 -21.20 37.24
N THR A 24 -5.97 -19.86 37.14
CA THR A 24 -6.85 -19.02 36.32
C THR A 24 -6.39 -19.09 34.89
N SER A 25 -6.91 -20.01 34.10
CA SER A 25 -6.72 -20.02 32.67
C SER A 25 -7.78 -19.12 32.01
N VAL A 26 -7.36 -18.01 31.39
CA VAL A 26 -8.21 -17.18 30.56
C VAL A 26 -8.37 -17.89 29.21
N VAL A 27 -9.52 -18.52 28.99
CA VAL A 27 -9.85 -19.07 27.66
C VAL A 27 -10.35 -17.92 26.80
N TYR A 28 -9.51 -17.43 25.90
CA TYR A 28 -9.92 -16.54 24.82
C TYR A 28 -10.79 -17.36 23.85
N ILE A 29 -12.09 -17.10 23.85
CA ILE A 29 -12.96 -17.54 22.76
C ILE A 29 -12.81 -16.48 21.65
N PRO A 30 -12.23 -16.80 20.49
CA PRO A 30 -12.15 -15.85 19.40
C PRO A 30 -13.57 -15.47 18.97
N PHE A 31 -13.88 -14.20 19.10
CA PHE A 31 -15.15 -13.62 18.69
C PHE A 31 -15.16 -13.50 17.15
N LEU A 32 -15.38 -14.60 16.46
CA LEU A 32 -15.78 -14.58 15.07
C LEU A 32 -17.20 -13.99 15.04
N ARG A 33 -17.35 -12.67 14.90
CA ARG A 33 -18.59 -12.09 14.41
C ARG A 33 -18.83 -12.70 13.03
N LYS A 34 -19.65 -13.73 12.93
CA LYS A 34 -20.24 -14.13 11.66
C LYS A 34 -21.11 -12.95 11.25
N PHE A 35 -20.62 -12.12 10.30
CA PHE A 35 -21.49 -11.24 9.57
C PHE A 35 -22.59 -12.12 8.99
N ASN A 36 -23.84 -11.93 9.42
CA ASN A 36 -24.94 -12.76 8.96
C ASN A 36 -25.14 -12.44 7.47
N PRO A 37 -24.78 -13.36 6.54
CA PRO A 37 -25.23 -13.23 5.18
C PRO A 37 -26.76 -13.22 5.21
N MET A 38 -27.40 -12.37 4.41
CA MET A 38 -28.84 -12.45 4.24
C MET A 38 -29.19 -13.88 3.82
N ASP A 39 -30.17 -14.52 4.46
CA ASP A 39 -30.49 -15.94 4.24
C ASP A 39 -30.72 -16.28 2.77
N SER A 40 -31.29 -15.34 2.02
CA SER A 40 -31.36 -15.37 0.54
C SER A 40 -31.60 -13.97 -0.03
N ILE A 41 -30.91 -13.62 -1.11
CA ILE A 41 -31.19 -12.44 -1.94
C ILE A 41 -31.32 -12.87 -3.40
N THR A 42 -32.16 -12.13 -4.13
CA THR A 42 -32.31 -12.28 -5.58
C THR A 42 -31.99 -10.95 -6.25
N ILE A 43 -31.07 -10.97 -7.21
CA ILE A 43 -30.61 -9.78 -7.93
C ILE A 43 -30.90 -9.98 -9.42
N ARG A 44 -31.47 -8.97 -10.06
CA ARG A 44 -31.69 -8.93 -11.50
C ARG A 44 -30.72 -7.94 -12.14
N GLY A 45 -30.10 -8.34 -13.23
CA GLY A 45 -29.14 -7.51 -13.94
C GLY A 45 -28.61 -8.18 -15.20
N ASN A 46 -27.83 -7.44 -15.95
CA ASN A 46 -27.03 -7.95 -17.06
C ASN A 46 -25.74 -8.55 -16.47
N LEU A 47 -25.69 -9.86 -16.29
CA LEU A 47 -24.53 -10.57 -15.78
C LEU A 47 -23.40 -10.52 -16.81
N VAL A 48 -22.25 -9.98 -16.39
CA VAL A 48 -21.02 -9.98 -17.19
C VAL A 48 -20.21 -11.22 -16.82
N ASP A 49 -20.37 -12.29 -17.59
CA ASP A 49 -19.56 -13.50 -17.45
C ASP A 49 -18.18 -13.27 -18.10
N CYS A 50 -17.21 -12.94 -17.28
CA CYS A 50 -15.84 -12.68 -17.74
C CYS A 50 -15.10 -13.95 -18.21
N LEU A 51 -15.54 -15.15 -17.78
CA LEU A 51 -14.94 -16.41 -18.19
C LEU A 51 -15.42 -16.81 -19.59
N GLN A 52 -16.71 -16.63 -19.88
CA GLN A 52 -17.32 -16.94 -21.18
C GLN A 52 -17.34 -15.73 -22.14
N ARG A 53 -16.97 -14.53 -21.67
CA ARG A 53 -17.01 -13.27 -22.44
C ARG A 53 -18.42 -12.98 -22.99
N THR A 54 -19.44 -13.13 -22.15
CA THR A 54 -20.86 -12.91 -22.51
C THR A 54 -21.51 -11.95 -21.52
N ILE A 55 -22.54 -11.24 -22.00
CA ILE A 55 -23.38 -10.38 -21.16
C ILE A 55 -24.82 -10.77 -21.40
N LEU A 56 -25.47 -11.27 -20.36
CA LEU A 56 -26.86 -11.78 -20.47
C LEU A 56 -27.71 -11.25 -19.31
N PRO A 57 -28.97 -10.89 -19.57
CA PRO A 57 -29.91 -10.55 -18.52
C PRO A 57 -30.29 -11.81 -17.73
N VAL A 58 -30.07 -11.73 -16.39
CA VAL A 58 -30.29 -12.86 -15.50
C VAL A 58 -31.05 -12.46 -14.24
N GLN A 59 -31.55 -13.48 -13.57
CA GLN A 59 -31.90 -13.45 -12.15
C GLN A 59 -30.92 -14.35 -11.39
N MET A 60 -30.08 -13.74 -10.55
CA MET A 60 -29.08 -14.43 -9.74
C MET A 60 -29.59 -14.59 -8.31
N GLU A 61 -29.55 -15.81 -7.79
CA GLU A 61 -29.92 -16.14 -6.41
C GLU A 61 -28.65 -16.36 -5.58
N VAL A 62 -28.58 -15.67 -4.45
CA VAL A 62 -27.50 -15.85 -3.44
C VAL A 62 -28.12 -16.47 -2.19
N ARG A 63 -27.50 -17.52 -1.66
CA ARG A 63 -27.88 -18.17 -0.40
C ARG A 63 -26.63 -18.50 0.42
N ASN A 64 -26.68 -18.18 1.71
CA ASN A 64 -25.58 -18.47 2.63
C ASN A 64 -24.21 -17.93 2.12
N GLY A 65 -24.20 -16.73 1.56
CA GLY A 65 -22.98 -16.09 1.05
C GLY A 65 -22.45 -16.63 -0.27
N LYS A 66 -23.20 -17.54 -0.94
CA LYS A 66 -22.79 -18.15 -2.20
C LYS A 66 -23.81 -17.94 -3.31
N ILE A 67 -23.37 -17.94 -4.55
CA ILE A 67 -24.24 -17.97 -5.72
C ILE A 67 -24.91 -19.34 -5.81
N ALA A 68 -26.21 -19.38 -5.53
CA ALA A 68 -26.98 -20.62 -5.49
C ALA A 68 -27.50 -21.01 -6.88
N ALA A 69 -27.92 -20.02 -7.70
CA ALA A 69 -28.40 -20.22 -9.05
C ALA A 69 -28.28 -18.95 -9.90
N VAL A 70 -28.14 -19.13 -11.20
CA VAL A 70 -28.19 -18.07 -12.20
C VAL A 70 -29.22 -18.51 -13.26
N HIS A 71 -30.31 -17.79 -13.34
CA HIS A 71 -31.41 -18.08 -14.30
C HIS A 71 -31.35 -17.05 -15.41
N SER A 72 -31.08 -17.48 -16.63
CA SER A 72 -31.21 -16.64 -17.83
C SER A 72 -32.66 -16.24 -18.03
N THR A 73 -32.90 -15.02 -18.45
CA THR A 73 -34.23 -14.60 -18.93
C THR A 73 -34.46 -15.14 -20.36
N GLU A 74 -35.66 -15.02 -20.87
CA GLU A 74 -35.99 -15.46 -22.24
C GLU A 74 -35.26 -14.65 -23.33
N SER A 75 -34.76 -13.47 -22.98
CA SER A 75 -34.00 -12.59 -23.88
C SER A 75 -32.52 -12.95 -23.91
N SER A 76 -31.96 -13.12 -25.09
CA SER A 76 -30.51 -13.25 -25.31
C SER A 76 -29.79 -11.92 -25.46
N ASN A 77 -30.52 -10.79 -25.47
CA ASN A 77 -29.97 -9.45 -25.64
C ASN A 77 -29.87 -8.73 -24.30
N ILE A 78 -28.88 -7.86 -24.17
CA ILE A 78 -28.72 -6.96 -23.01
C ILE A 78 -30.02 -6.15 -22.83
N ASP A 79 -30.54 -6.12 -21.60
CA ASP A 79 -31.67 -5.26 -21.24
C ASP A 79 -31.14 -3.89 -20.79
N PRO A 80 -31.36 -2.81 -21.54
CA PRO A 80 -30.85 -1.49 -21.21
C PRO A 80 -31.43 -0.87 -19.92
N ASN A 81 -32.52 -1.46 -19.39
CA ASN A 81 -33.15 -1.00 -18.15
C ASN A 81 -32.59 -1.70 -16.90
N LEU A 82 -31.72 -2.69 -17.07
CA LEU A 82 -31.11 -3.41 -15.96
C LEU A 82 -29.67 -2.97 -15.74
N PRO A 83 -29.22 -2.88 -14.48
CA PRO A 83 -27.79 -2.65 -14.17
C PRO A 83 -26.95 -3.85 -14.61
N TYR A 84 -25.63 -3.66 -14.62
CA TYR A 84 -24.67 -4.75 -14.85
C TYR A 84 -24.22 -5.35 -13.53
N ILE A 85 -24.07 -6.67 -13.51
CA ILE A 85 -23.51 -7.43 -12.39
C ILE A 85 -22.11 -7.91 -12.80
N LEU A 86 -21.07 -7.51 -12.07
CA LEU A 86 -19.67 -7.82 -12.34
C LEU A 86 -19.07 -8.61 -11.17
N PRO A 87 -18.02 -9.44 -11.39
CA PRO A 87 -17.19 -9.91 -10.29
C PRO A 87 -16.60 -8.74 -9.54
N GLY A 88 -16.39 -8.88 -8.23
CA GLY A 88 -15.74 -7.86 -7.41
C GLY A 88 -14.32 -7.58 -7.88
N PHE A 89 -13.88 -6.31 -7.81
CA PHE A 89 -12.52 -5.94 -8.15
C PHE A 89 -11.55 -6.42 -7.07
N VAL A 90 -10.35 -6.81 -7.51
CA VAL A 90 -9.24 -7.21 -6.65
C VAL A 90 -8.06 -6.26 -6.92
N ASP A 91 -7.55 -5.64 -5.89
CA ASP A 91 -6.29 -4.93 -5.95
C ASP A 91 -5.15 -5.95 -5.81
N ALA A 92 -4.35 -6.10 -6.87
CA ALA A 92 -3.38 -7.19 -6.97
C ALA A 92 -2.06 -6.92 -6.23
N HIS A 93 -1.84 -5.69 -5.75
CA HIS A 93 -0.70 -5.32 -4.91
C HIS A 93 -0.96 -3.97 -4.24
N VAL A 94 -0.89 -3.91 -2.92
CA VAL A 94 -1.10 -2.69 -2.15
C VAL A 94 -0.35 -2.68 -0.82
N HIS A 95 0.25 -1.53 -0.49
CA HIS A 95 0.69 -1.19 0.85
C HIS A 95 -0.42 -0.39 1.53
N ILE A 96 -1.23 -1.07 2.36
CA ILE A 96 -2.36 -0.42 3.06
C ILE A 96 -1.87 0.75 3.89
N GLU A 97 -0.68 0.63 4.47
CA GLU A 97 -0.01 1.63 5.29
C GLU A 97 0.15 2.97 4.57
N SER A 98 0.41 2.95 3.27
CA SER A 98 0.55 4.15 2.45
C SER A 98 -0.75 4.96 2.35
N SER A 99 -1.91 4.31 2.58
CA SER A 99 -3.18 5.04 2.73
C SER A 99 -3.31 5.77 4.07
N MET A 100 -2.33 5.66 4.97
CA MET A 100 -2.37 6.19 6.34
C MET A 100 -3.52 5.65 7.19
N LEU A 101 -4.13 4.53 6.77
CA LEU A 101 -5.29 3.90 7.39
C LEU A 101 -4.98 2.48 7.85
N ILE A 102 -5.56 2.08 8.97
CA ILE A 102 -5.58 0.67 9.35
C ILE A 102 -6.48 -0.13 8.38
N PRO A 103 -6.26 -1.46 8.23
CA PRO A 103 -7.02 -2.28 7.27
C PRO A 103 -8.54 -2.12 7.36
N SER A 104 -9.11 -2.03 8.57
CA SER A 104 -10.55 -1.88 8.75
C SER A 104 -11.10 -0.56 8.22
N GLU A 105 -10.34 0.54 8.27
CA GLU A 105 -10.74 1.83 7.69
C GLU A 105 -10.46 1.87 6.17
N PHE A 106 -9.36 1.28 5.71
CA PHE A 106 -9.09 1.10 4.28
C PHE A 106 -10.24 0.36 3.59
N ALA A 107 -10.69 -0.76 4.16
CA ALA A 107 -11.80 -1.54 3.61
C ALA A 107 -13.07 -0.70 3.43
N ARG A 108 -13.39 0.17 4.40
CA ARG A 108 -14.56 1.05 4.35
C ARG A 108 -14.54 2.00 3.15
N MET A 109 -13.35 2.42 2.73
CA MET A 109 -13.16 3.30 1.58
C MET A 109 -13.06 2.52 0.27
N ALA A 110 -12.41 1.36 0.27
CA ALA A 110 -12.23 0.55 -0.93
C ALA A 110 -13.54 -0.05 -1.48
N VAL A 111 -14.44 -0.49 -0.58
CA VAL A 111 -15.69 -1.15 -1.00
C VAL A 111 -16.65 -0.22 -1.75
N VAL A 112 -16.58 1.10 -1.55
CA VAL A 112 -17.42 2.05 -2.29
C VAL A 112 -17.06 2.15 -3.77
N HIS A 113 -15.86 1.68 -4.12
CA HIS A 113 -15.34 1.61 -5.48
C HIS A 113 -15.49 0.21 -6.12
N GLY A 114 -16.16 -0.73 -5.43
CA GLY A 114 -16.36 -2.08 -5.93
C GLY A 114 -15.21 -3.05 -5.66
N THR A 115 -14.18 -2.64 -4.90
CA THR A 115 -13.10 -3.54 -4.50
C THR A 115 -13.57 -4.44 -3.36
N VAL A 116 -13.40 -5.74 -3.53
CA VAL A 116 -13.83 -6.77 -2.56
C VAL A 116 -12.66 -7.45 -1.86
N ALA A 117 -11.47 -7.33 -2.45
CA ALA A 117 -10.27 -7.98 -1.95
C ALA A 117 -9.00 -7.22 -2.31
N THR A 118 -7.95 -7.42 -1.49
CA THR A 118 -6.60 -6.94 -1.76
C THR A 118 -5.56 -8.03 -1.55
N VAL A 119 -4.51 -8.02 -2.38
CA VAL A 119 -3.24 -8.71 -2.15
C VAL A 119 -2.32 -7.69 -1.50
N SER A 120 -2.18 -7.77 -0.18
CA SER A 120 -1.56 -6.71 0.63
C SER A 120 -0.18 -7.11 1.12
N ASP A 121 0.81 -6.27 0.87
CA ASP A 121 2.16 -6.45 1.40
C ASP A 121 2.36 -5.57 2.65
N PRO A 122 2.43 -6.15 3.85
CA PRO A 122 2.60 -5.40 5.09
C PRO A 122 4.07 -5.16 5.46
N HIS A 123 4.98 -5.02 4.49
CA HIS A 123 6.39 -4.85 4.80
C HIS A 123 6.70 -3.49 5.43
N GLU A 124 5.86 -2.48 5.18
CA GLU A 124 6.04 -1.14 5.73
C GLU A 124 5.91 -1.15 7.27
N ILE A 125 4.82 -1.68 7.79
CA ILE A 125 4.69 -1.84 9.24
C ILE A 125 5.68 -2.86 9.79
N ALA A 126 6.07 -3.86 9.00
CA ALA A 126 7.07 -4.85 9.41
C ALA A 126 8.47 -4.23 9.57
N ASN A 127 8.85 -3.25 8.75
CA ASN A 127 10.09 -2.49 8.92
C ASN A 127 10.11 -1.72 10.25
N VAL A 128 8.95 -1.33 10.78
CA VAL A 128 8.83 -0.65 12.07
C VAL A 128 8.71 -1.61 13.25
N CYS A 129 7.82 -2.61 13.15
CA CYS A 129 7.37 -3.43 14.27
C CYS A 129 7.59 -4.93 14.07
N GLY A 130 8.24 -5.37 13.00
CA GLY A 130 8.53 -6.77 12.74
C GLY A 130 7.27 -7.64 12.65
N MET A 131 7.36 -8.83 13.19
CA MET A 131 6.27 -9.81 13.26
C MET A 131 5.01 -9.26 13.94
N GLU A 132 5.16 -8.42 14.97
CA GLU A 132 4.04 -7.79 15.68
C GLU A 132 3.24 -6.86 14.77
N GLY A 133 3.92 -6.14 13.87
CA GLY A 133 3.30 -5.30 12.86
C GLY A 133 2.44 -6.10 11.88
N VAL A 134 3.00 -7.18 11.32
CA VAL A 134 2.26 -8.07 10.42
C VAL A 134 1.03 -8.67 11.10
N GLN A 135 1.19 -9.12 12.35
CA GLN A 135 0.08 -9.65 13.13
C GLN A 135 -1.01 -8.60 13.38
N PHE A 136 -0.63 -7.35 13.65
CA PHE A 136 -1.58 -6.25 13.80
C PHE A 136 -2.43 -6.08 12.54
N MET A 137 -1.82 -6.08 11.34
CA MET A 137 -2.54 -5.95 10.06
C MET A 137 -3.54 -7.08 9.86
N VAL A 138 -3.10 -8.32 10.08
CA VAL A 138 -3.96 -9.52 9.96
C VAL A 138 -5.14 -9.45 10.93
N GLU A 139 -4.89 -9.17 12.21
CA GLU A 139 -5.95 -9.15 13.23
C GLU A 139 -6.91 -7.97 13.04
N ASN A 140 -6.42 -6.82 12.56
CA ASN A 140 -7.30 -5.70 12.24
C ASN A 140 -8.16 -5.99 11.01
N GLY A 141 -7.59 -6.59 9.97
CA GLY A 141 -8.32 -6.97 8.75
C GLY A 141 -9.48 -7.94 9.01
N LYS A 142 -9.34 -8.87 9.98
CA LYS A 142 -10.39 -9.81 10.38
C LYS A 142 -11.64 -9.14 10.99
N LYS A 143 -11.57 -7.88 11.36
CA LYS A 143 -12.68 -7.17 12.03
C LYS A 143 -13.79 -6.70 11.09
N VAL A 144 -13.55 -6.74 9.80
CA VAL A 144 -14.48 -6.23 8.77
C VAL A 144 -14.77 -7.27 7.67
N PRO A 145 -15.93 -7.21 7.01
CA PRO A 145 -16.28 -8.12 5.91
C PRO A 145 -15.57 -7.68 4.62
N PHE A 146 -14.25 -7.79 4.59
CA PHE A 146 -13.41 -7.52 3.42
C PHE A 146 -12.33 -8.60 3.32
N LYS A 147 -11.92 -8.96 2.12
CA LYS A 147 -10.98 -10.05 1.90
C LYS A 147 -9.55 -9.54 1.78
N PHE A 148 -8.83 -9.52 2.90
CA PHE A 148 -7.41 -9.23 2.91
C PHE A 148 -6.58 -10.50 2.74
N TYR A 149 -5.72 -10.51 1.73
CA TYR A 149 -4.75 -11.57 1.48
C TYR A 149 -3.36 -11.02 1.70
N PHE A 150 -2.83 -11.20 2.89
CA PHE A 150 -1.52 -10.67 3.27
C PHE A 150 -0.38 -11.54 2.74
N GLY A 151 0.76 -10.89 2.44
CA GLY A 151 2.03 -11.52 2.14
C GLY A 151 2.91 -11.65 3.39
N ALA A 152 3.90 -12.55 3.33
CA ALA A 152 5.00 -12.55 4.26
C ALA A 152 6.08 -11.57 3.75
N PRO A 153 6.45 -10.52 4.50
CA PRO A 153 7.49 -9.58 4.07
C PRO A 153 8.81 -10.27 3.74
N SER A 154 9.32 -10.05 2.54
CA SER A 154 10.54 -10.70 2.05
C SER A 154 11.82 -10.00 2.49
N CYS A 155 11.78 -8.66 2.55
CA CYS A 155 12.94 -7.78 2.73
C CYS A 155 12.70 -6.80 3.88
N VAL A 156 12.99 -7.22 5.13
CA VAL A 156 12.92 -6.40 6.34
C VAL A 156 14.22 -6.58 7.12
N PRO A 157 15.06 -5.56 7.20
CA PRO A 157 15.01 -4.30 6.44
C PRO A 157 15.23 -4.50 4.94
N ALA A 158 14.83 -3.51 4.14
CA ALA A 158 15.03 -3.51 2.69
C ALA A 158 16.53 -3.53 2.34
N THR A 159 17.35 -2.76 3.07
CA THR A 159 18.81 -2.71 2.92
C THR A 159 19.54 -2.69 4.27
N VAL A 160 20.85 -2.99 4.24
CA VAL A 160 21.75 -2.83 5.40
C VAL A 160 22.26 -1.39 5.57
N PHE A 161 21.96 -0.52 4.61
CA PHE A 161 22.43 0.87 4.56
C PHE A 161 21.50 1.87 5.25
N GLU A 162 20.48 1.38 5.93
CA GLU A 162 19.51 2.16 6.69
C GLU A 162 19.21 1.49 8.03
N THR A 163 18.54 2.20 8.93
CA THR A 163 18.11 1.66 10.22
C THR A 163 16.60 1.45 10.19
N ALA A 164 16.17 0.21 10.31
CA ALA A 164 14.77 -0.15 10.51
C ALA A 164 14.47 -0.44 12.00
N GLY A 165 13.22 -0.50 12.36
CA GLY A 165 12.78 -0.81 13.72
C GLY A 165 12.91 -2.28 14.08
N ASP A 166 12.86 -3.18 13.08
CA ASP A 166 13.00 -4.62 13.25
C ASP A 166 13.63 -5.29 12.03
N ALA A 167 13.80 -6.61 12.13
CA ALA A 167 14.24 -7.46 11.02
C ALA A 167 13.43 -8.76 11.01
N ILE A 168 13.21 -9.32 9.83
CA ILE A 168 12.50 -10.60 9.65
C ILE A 168 13.40 -11.56 8.88
N ASP A 169 13.83 -12.62 9.56
CA ASP A 169 14.68 -13.68 8.99
C ASP A 169 13.87 -14.78 8.26
N ALA A 170 14.57 -15.75 7.67
CA ALA A 170 13.94 -16.82 6.90
C ALA A 170 13.07 -17.75 7.76
N GLU A 171 13.39 -17.98 9.03
CA GLU A 171 12.56 -18.79 9.92
C GLU A 171 11.27 -18.05 10.31
N GLN A 172 11.34 -16.75 10.51
CA GLN A 172 10.18 -15.90 10.76
C GLN A 172 9.29 -15.80 9.50
N VAL A 173 9.87 -15.63 8.31
CA VAL A 173 9.12 -15.69 7.03
C VAL A 173 8.42 -17.03 6.86
N LYS A 174 9.10 -18.13 7.16
CA LYS A 174 8.51 -19.47 7.11
C LYS A 174 7.36 -19.64 8.10
N ALA A 175 7.48 -19.06 9.31
CA ALA A 175 6.41 -19.06 10.29
C ALA A 175 5.19 -18.26 9.79
N LEU A 176 5.39 -17.07 9.23
CA LEU A 176 4.33 -16.26 8.60
C LEU A 176 3.66 -17.04 7.46
N LEU A 177 4.43 -17.60 6.54
CA LEU A 177 3.91 -18.39 5.42
C LEU A 177 3.08 -19.61 5.88
N GLY A 178 3.29 -20.10 7.09
CA GLY A 178 2.49 -21.16 7.70
C GLY A 178 1.10 -20.70 8.14
N MET A 179 0.83 -19.40 8.26
CA MET A 179 -0.46 -18.86 8.65
C MET A 179 -1.46 -18.93 7.47
N PRO A 180 -2.75 -19.21 7.73
CA PRO A 180 -3.77 -19.31 6.67
C PRO A 180 -4.07 -17.97 5.99
N GLU A 181 -3.87 -16.84 6.70
CA GLU A 181 -4.09 -15.48 6.21
C GLU A 181 -2.98 -15.02 5.27
N ILE A 182 -1.78 -15.59 5.38
CA ILE A 182 -0.64 -15.25 4.54
C ILE A 182 -0.67 -16.11 3.27
N LYS A 183 -0.81 -15.48 2.11
CA LYS A 183 -1.06 -16.17 0.84
C LYS A 183 0.15 -16.28 -0.08
N TYR A 184 1.17 -15.45 0.10
CA TYR A 184 2.33 -15.36 -0.79
C TYR A 184 3.57 -14.84 -0.04
N LEU A 185 4.73 -14.93 -0.66
CA LEU A 185 5.92 -14.17 -0.24
C LEU A 185 5.87 -12.84 -0.97
N SER A 186 5.85 -11.76 -0.19
CA SER A 186 5.76 -10.39 -0.71
C SER A 186 6.94 -10.05 -1.60
N GLU A 187 6.85 -8.91 -2.25
CA GLU A 187 7.79 -8.44 -3.26
C GLU A 187 9.27 -8.64 -2.87
N MET A 188 10.00 -9.30 -3.76
CA MET A 188 11.42 -9.58 -3.58
C MET A 188 12.27 -8.40 -4.07
N MET A 189 12.35 -7.34 -3.28
CA MET A 189 13.13 -6.13 -3.58
C MET A 189 14.63 -6.40 -3.63
N ASN A 190 15.14 -7.37 -2.87
CA ASN A 190 16.54 -7.77 -2.94
C ASN A 190 16.80 -8.66 -4.16
N PHE A 191 16.46 -8.14 -5.37
CA PHE A 191 16.75 -8.86 -6.61
C PHE A 191 18.27 -9.10 -6.83
N PRO A 192 19.20 -8.21 -6.42
CA PRO A 192 20.63 -8.50 -6.51
C PRO A 192 21.01 -9.73 -5.68
N GLY A 193 20.51 -9.86 -4.45
CA GLY A 193 20.72 -11.03 -3.61
C GLY A 193 20.12 -12.30 -4.20
N ALA A 194 18.91 -12.23 -4.76
CA ALA A 194 18.26 -13.35 -5.43
C ALA A 194 19.07 -13.85 -6.64
N ILE A 195 19.60 -12.93 -7.45
CA ILE A 195 20.46 -13.24 -8.61
C ILE A 195 21.80 -13.83 -8.16
N ALA A 196 22.46 -13.19 -7.19
CA ALA A 196 23.76 -13.62 -6.66
C ALA A 196 23.68 -14.94 -5.87
N GLY A 197 22.49 -15.37 -5.48
CA GLY A 197 22.30 -16.61 -4.71
C GLY A 197 22.52 -16.43 -3.22
N ASP A 198 22.17 -15.27 -2.65
CA ASP A 198 22.20 -15.01 -1.22
C ASP A 198 21.42 -16.10 -0.47
N GLU A 199 22.04 -16.70 0.54
CA GLU A 199 21.50 -17.86 1.25
C GLU A 199 20.20 -17.53 1.98
N GLU A 200 20.13 -16.36 2.61
CA GLU A 200 18.96 -15.92 3.37
C GLU A 200 17.77 -15.63 2.44
N VAL A 201 18.01 -14.95 1.32
CA VAL A 201 17.02 -14.71 0.28
C VAL A 201 16.48 -16.03 -0.29
N LEU A 202 17.37 -16.96 -0.63
CA LEU A 202 16.96 -18.25 -1.19
C LEU A 202 16.18 -19.10 -0.20
N LYS A 203 16.47 -19.06 1.11
CA LYS A 203 15.69 -19.74 2.14
C LYS A 203 14.25 -19.22 2.21
N LYS A 204 14.06 -17.90 2.14
CA LYS A 204 12.74 -17.26 2.12
C LYS A 204 11.91 -17.70 0.91
N ILE A 205 12.50 -17.65 -0.28
CA ILE A 205 11.87 -18.11 -1.54
C ILE A 205 11.52 -19.62 -1.45
N ALA A 206 12.44 -20.43 -0.98
CA ALA A 206 12.23 -21.89 -0.84
C ALA A 206 11.09 -22.20 0.15
N ALA A 207 10.95 -21.43 1.23
CA ALA A 207 9.85 -21.58 2.19
C ALA A 207 8.48 -21.35 1.54
N ALA A 208 8.34 -20.33 0.68
CA ALA A 208 7.11 -20.07 -0.08
C ALA A 208 6.79 -21.22 -1.05
N HIS A 209 7.78 -21.66 -1.83
CA HIS A 209 7.61 -22.74 -2.79
C HIS A 209 7.24 -24.07 -2.11
N ALA A 210 7.81 -24.39 -0.96
CA ALA A 210 7.49 -25.59 -0.19
C ALA A 210 6.00 -25.66 0.22
N LEU A 211 5.35 -24.50 0.35
CA LEU A 211 3.92 -24.36 0.67
C LEU A 211 3.05 -24.11 -0.58
N GLY A 212 3.63 -24.13 -1.80
CA GLY A 212 2.92 -23.87 -3.05
C GLY A 212 2.37 -22.45 -3.16
N LYS A 213 3.01 -21.49 -2.46
CA LYS A 213 2.66 -20.08 -2.45
C LYS A 213 3.51 -19.31 -3.47
N PRO A 214 2.94 -18.36 -4.22
CA PRO A 214 3.69 -17.55 -5.18
C PRO A 214 4.68 -16.62 -4.46
N VAL A 215 5.67 -16.15 -5.24
CA VAL A 215 6.65 -15.15 -4.83
C VAL A 215 6.49 -13.96 -5.76
N ASP A 216 6.23 -12.80 -5.20
CA ASP A 216 6.14 -11.56 -5.95
C ASP A 216 7.50 -10.91 -6.14
N GLY A 217 7.61 -10.11 -7.19
CA GLY A 217 8.82 -9.42 -7.57
C GLY A 217 8.70 -7.91 -7.52
N HIS A 218 9.89 -7.30 -7.40
CA HIS A 218 10.14 -5.88 -7.45
C HIS A 218 11.53 -5.69 -8.08
N ALA A 219 11.58 -5.44 -9.37
CA ALA A 219 12.86 -5.43 -10.10
C ALA A 219 12.86 -4.36 -11.20
N PRO A 220 12.90 -3.05 -10.83
CA PRO A 220 12.87 -1.95 -11.77
C PRO A 220 14.08 -2.00 -12.73
N GLY A 221 13.82 -1.93 -14.03
CA GLY A 221 14.85 -1.91 -15.07
C GLY A 221 15.63 -3.22 -15.26
N LEU A 222 15.28 -4.28 -14.53
CA LEU A 222 15.98 -5.56 -14.64
C LEU A 222 15.65 -6.25 -15.98
N SER A 223 16.69 -6.61 -16.75
CA SER A 223 16.60 -7.20 -18.08
C SER A 223 17.73 -8.21 -18.33
N GLY A 224 17.70 -8.90 -19.47
CA GLY A 224 18.74 -9.82 -19.92
C GLY A 224 19.01 -11.00 -19.01
N GLU A 225 20.27 -11.40 -18.87
CA GLU A 225 20.64 -12.58 -18.07
C GLU A 225 20.28 -12.44 -16.58
N GLY A 226 20.36 -11.24 -16.01
CA GLY A 226 19.94 -10.98 -14.64
C GLY A 226 18.45 -11.29 -14.43
N LEU A 227 17.59 -10.87 -15.35
CA LEU A 227 16.16 -11.17 -15.32
C LEU A 227 15.90 -12.68 -15.44
N VAL A 228 16.62 -13.37 -16.33
CA VAL A 228 16.51 -14.84 -16.45
C VAL A 228 16.86 -15.53 -15.14
N GLN A 229 17.91 -15.10 -14.44
CA GLN A 229 18.30 -15.68 -13.15
C GLN A 229 17.24 -15.38 -12.07
N TYR A 230 16.70 -14.16 -12.04
CA TYR A 230 15.64 -13.77 -11.09
C TYR A 230 14.37 -14.63 -11.25
N ILE A 231 13.91 -14.80 -12.49
CA ILE A 231 12.74 -15.65 -12.81
C ILE A 231 13.01 -17.13 -12.49
N LYS A 232 14.20 -17.63 -12.73
CA LYS A 232 14.58 -19.02 -12.37
C LYS A 232 14.49 -19.30 -10.87
N ARG A 233 14.51 -18.27 -10.00
CA ARG A 233 14.24 -18.43 -8.57
C ARG A 233 12.75 -18.64 -8.27
N GLY A 234 11.87 -18.55 -9.29
CA GLY A 234 10.42 -18.77 -9.17
C GLY A 234 9.66 -17.50 -8.77
N ILE A 235 10.25 -16.34 -8.97
CA ILE A 235 9.59 -15.05 -8.81
C ILE A 235 8.69 -14.83 -10.02
N SER A 236 7.42 -14.46 -9.79
CA SER A 236 6.35 -14.66 -10.77
C SER A 236 5.65 -13.38 -11.25
N THR A 237 5.87 -12.25 -10.56
CA THR A 237 5.23 -10.95 -10.89
C THR A 237 6.24 -9.82 -10.89
N ASP A 238 5.88 -8.67 -11.49
CA ASP A 238 6.56 -7.39 -11.33
C ASP A 238 5.59 -6.23 -11.55
N HIS A 239 5.66 -5.21 -10.73
CA HIS A 239 4.87 -3.97 -10.83
C HIS A 239 5.75 -2.73 -11.11
N GLU A 240 7.08 -2.90 -11.20
CA GLU A 240 8.05 -1.82 -11.32
C GLU A 240 8.46 -1.47 -12.76
N CYS A 241 7.88 -2.11 -13.76
CA CYS A 241 8.21 -1.80 -15.15
C CYS A 241 7.86 -0.34 -15.51
N PHE A 242 8.82 0.37 -16.09
CA PHE A 242 8.63 1.75 -16.58
C PHE A 242 8.34 1.82 -18.08
N THR A 243 8.80 0.82 -18.84
CA THR A 243 8.66 0.80 -20.30
C THR A 243 7.93 -0.45 -20.77
N ILE A 244 7.30 -0.33 -21.93
CA ILE A 244 6.59 -1.46 -22.55
C ILE A 244 7.55 -2.56 -22.99
N GLU A 245 8.77 -2.20 -23.40
CA GLU A 245 9.83 -3.12 -23.80
C GLU A 245 10.29 -3.99 -22.65
N GLU A 246 10.54 -3.39 -21.48
CA GLU A 246 10.86 -4.10 -20.24
C GLU A 246 9.75 -5.08 -19.86
N ALA A 247 8.50 -4.61 -19.88
CA ALA A 247 7.35 -5.44 -19.54
C ALA A 247 7.16 -6.62 -20.52
N ARG A 248 7.36 -6.41 -21.84
CA ARG A 248 7.32 -7.49 -22.83
C ARG A 248 8.40 -8.51 -22.63
N GLU A 249 9.62 -8.11 -22.30
CA GLU A 249 10.69 -9.05 -21.98
C GLU A 249 10.32 -9.93 -20.79
N LYS A 250 9.85 -9.33 -19.68
CA LYS A 250 9.41 -10.06 -18.48
C LYS A 250 8.26 -11.03 -18.79
N ILE A 251 7.25 -10.61 -19.56
CA ILE A 251 6.12 -11.46 -19.99
C ILE A 251 6.62 -12.62 -20.85
N SER A 252 7.54 -12.38 -21.78
CA SER A 252 8.08 -13.41 -22.67
C SER A 252 8.80 -14.55 -21.93
N LEU A 253 9.30 -14.24 -20.73
CA LEU A 253 9.97 -15.17 -19.81
C LEU A 253 9.00 -15.78 -18.77
N GLY A 254 7.70 -15.45 -18.83
CA GLY A 254 6.64 -16.06 -18.02
C GLY A 254 6.23 -15.28 -16.79
N MET A 255 6.77 -14.09 -16.54
CA MET A 255 6.27 -13.20 -15.45
C MET A 255 4.92 -12.60 -15.80
N LYS A 256 4.15 -12.27 -14.77
CA LYS A 256 2.96 -11.41 -14.89
C LYS A 256 3.33 -9.97 -14.55
N ILE A 257 2.71 -9.05 -15.25
CA ILE A 257 2.90 -7.62 -15.02
C ILE A 257 1.69 -7.05 -14.29
N ILE A 258 1.95 -6.31 -13.23
CA ILE A 258 0.91 -5.62 -12.48
C ILE A 258 1.02 -4.13 -12.82
N ILE A 259 0.02 -3.61 -13.52
CA ILE A 259 -0.06 -2.20 -13.88
C ILE A 259 -0.54 -1.42 -12.66
N ARG A 260 0.27 -0.46 -12.20
CA ARG A 260 0.01 0.30 -10.98
C ARG A 260 -0.40 1.75 -11.24
N GLU A 261 -1.23 2.25 -10.32
CA GLU A 261 -1.67 3.64 -10.29
C GLU A 261 -1.74 4.12 -8.83
N GLY A 262 -0.58 4.33 -8.25
CA GLY A 262 -0.43 4.92 -6.92
C GLY A 262 -0.70 6.43 -6.89
N SER A 263 -0.44 7.09 -5.79
CA SER A 263 -0.49 8.56 -5.70
C SER A 263 0.71 9.20 -6.41
N ALA A 264 1.86 8.56 -6.35
CA ALA A 264 3.00 8.71 -7.27
C ALA A 264 3.29 7.35 -7.92
N ALA A 265 4.38 7.21 -8.66
CA ALA A 265 4.79 5.93 -9.25
C ALA A 265 3.71 5.28 -10.13
N LYS A 266 3.37 5.94 -11.22
CA LYS A 266 2.31 5.54 -12.15
C LYS A 266 2.90 4.98 -13.43
N ASN A 267 2.51 3.77 -13.83
CA ASN A 267 2.93 3.16 -15.08
C ASN A 267 1.77 2.79 -16.03
N PHE A 268 0.53 3.13 -15.67
CA PHE A 268 -0.65 2.80 -16.45
C PHE A 268 -0.54 3.25 -17.92
N GLU A 269 -0.16 4.51 -18.17
CA GLU A 269 -0.10 5.04 -19.54
C GLU A 269 0.92 4.31 -20.42
N ALA A 270 2.04 3.90 -19.84
CA ALA A 270 3.09 3.18 -20.54
C ALA A 270 2.70 1.73 -20.83
N LEU A 271 2.02 1.05 -19.91
CA LEU A 271 1.85 -0.39 -19.95
C LEU A 271 0.45 -0.86 -20.39
N ILE A 272 -0.56 0.02 -20.36
CA ILE A 272 -1.94 -0.37 -20.69
C ILE A 272 -2.10 -1.00 -22.09
N PRO A 273 -1.29 -0.67 -23.12
CA PRO A 273 -1.38 -1.35 -24.42
C PRO A 273 -1.18 -2.87 -24.35
N LEU A 274 -0.48 -3.36 -23.32
CA LEU A 274 -0.24 -4.80 -23.13
C LEU A 274 -1.51 -5.60 -22.79
N ILE A 275 -2.57 -4.94 -22.36
CA ILE A 275 -3.78 -5.62 -21.88
C ILE A 275 -4.48 -6.43 -22.97
N ASP A 276 -4.46 -5.96 -24.23
CA ASP A 276 -5.01 -6.69 -25.36
C ASP A 276 -4.04 -7.68 -25.98
N GLU A 277 -2.71 -7.42 -25.82
CA GLU A 277 -1.66 -8.32 -26.31
C GLU A 277 -1.49 -9.56 -25.41
N TYR A 278 -1.60 -9.36 -24.08
CA TYR A 278 -1.32 -10.38 -23.06
C TYR A 278 -2.38 -10.40 -21.96
N PRO A 279 -3.67 -10.61 -22.29
CA PRO A 279 -4.79 -10.45 -21.35
C PRO A 279 -4.70 -11.36 -20.11
N ASP A 280 -4.01 -12.51 -20.21
CA ASP A 280 -3.82 -13.47 -19.11
C ASP A 280 -2.62 -13.15 -18.21
N GLN A 281 -1.80 -12.17 -18.60
CA GLN A 281 -0.54 -11.84 -17.90
C GLN A 281 -0.60 -10.49 -17.17
N ILE A 282 -1.68 -9.71 -17.35
CA ILE A 282 -1.82 -8.37 -16.78
C ILE A 282 -2.76 -8.39 -15.58
N MET A 283 -2.39 -7.68 -14.51
CA MET A 283 -3.21 -7.38 -13.35
C MET A 283 -3.17 -5.87 -13.08
N PHE A 284 -4.11 -5.37 -12.25
CA PHE A 284 -4.14 -3.98 -11.80
C PHE A 284 -3.86 -3.88 -10.31
N CYS A 285 -3.17 -2.81 -9.89
CA CYS A 285 -2.96 -2.52 -8.49
C CYS A 285 -2.96 -1.02 -8.20
N SER A 286 -3.08 -0.68 -6.91
CA SER A 286 -2.92 0.67 -6.41
C SER A 286 -1.53 0.96 -5.86
N ASP A 287 -0.80 -0.07 -5.41
CA ASP A 287 0.51 0.06 -4.81
C ASP A 287 0.49 1.09 -3.65
N ASP A 288 1.31 2.13 -3.67
CA ASP A 288 1.33 3.23 -2.71
C ASP A 288 0.24 4.26 -3.02
N LYS A 289 -0.89 4.19 -2.32
CA LYS A 289 -2.03 5.08 -2.54
C LYS A 289 -2.40 5.84 -1.27
N HIS A 290 -2.26 7.17 -1.31
CA HIS A 290 -2.63 8.07 -0.24
C HIS A 290 -4.16 8.15 -0.04
N PRO A 291 -4.66 8.55 1.15
CA PRO A 291 -6.08 8.46 1.47
C PRO A 291 -6.96 9.39 0.63
N ASP A 292 -6.49 10.56 0.22
CA ASP A 292 -7.18 11.48 -0.68
C ASP A 292 -7.43 10.84 -2.05
N SER A 293 -6.41 10.23 -2.63
CA SER A 293 -6.51 9.51 -3.90
C SER A 293 -7.43 8.28 -3.80
N LEU A 294 -7.49 7.63 -2.63
CA LEU A 294 -8.40 6.51 -2.39
C LEU A 294 -9.88 6.96 -2.32
N VAL A 295 -10.15 8.17 -1.84
CA VAL A 295 -11.50 8.77 -1.90
C VAL A 295 -11.97 8.96 -3.34
N GLU A 296 -11.08 9.36 -4.25
CA GLU A 296 -11.39 9.65 -5.64
C GLU A 296 -11.70 8.38 -6.45
N GLY A 297 -11.00 7.27 -6.17
CA GLY A 297 -11.16 6.01 -6.89
C GLY A 297 -10.13 4.96 -6.53
N HIS A 298 -10.40 3.74 -6.96
CA HIS A 298 -9.53 2.59 -6.73
C HIS A 298 -9.36 1.82 -8.05
N ILE A 299 -9.43 0.49 -8.06
CA ILE A 299 -9.30 -0.34 -9.27
C ILE A 299 -10.35 0.02 -10.34
N ASN A 300 -11.54 0.46 -9.94
CA ASN A 300 -12.58 0.93 -10.87
C ASN A 300 -12.08 2.08 -11.77
N ALA A 301 -11.24 2.97 -11.27
CA ALA A 301 -10.70 4.09 -12.05
C ALA A 301 -9.75 3.61 -13.15
N LEU A 302 -8.94 2.57 -12.91
CA LEU A 302 -8.09 1.95 -13.93
C LEU A 302 -8.96 1.30 -15.02
N CYS A 303 -10.00 0.57 -14.60
CA CYS A 303 -10.97 -0.04 -15.52
C CYS A 303 -11.62 1.02 -16.42
N ALA A 304 -12.11 2.11 -15.85
CA ALA A 304 -12.75 3.20 -16.57
C ALA A 304 -11.82 3.85 -17.60
N ARG A 305 -10.57 4.14 -17.20
CA ARG A 305 -9.55 4.72 -18.08
C ARG A 305 -9.18 3.78 -19.22
N ALA A 306 -9.05 2.47 -18.94
CA ALA A 306 -8.73 1.48 -19.97
C ALA A 306 -9.86 1.40 -21.02
N VAL A 307 -11.12 1.28 -20.60
CA VAL A 307 -12.25 1.24 -21.51
C VAL A 307 -12.43 2.55 -22.28
N ALA A 308 -12.19 3.71 -21.64
CA ALA A 308 -12.23 5.01 -22.31
C ALA A 308 -11.16 5.15 -23.42
N LYS A 309 -10.04 4.43 -23.32
CA LYS A 309 -8.99 4.33 -24.35
C LYS A 309 -9.34 3.33 -25.47
N GLY A 310 -10.44 2.57 -25.33
CA GLY A 310 -10.95 1.63 -26.34
C GLY A 310 -10.47 0.19 -26.16
N TYR A 311 -9.84 -0.16 -25.04
CA TYR A 311 -9.46 -1.55 -24.76
C TYR A 311 -10.69 -2.41 -24.46
N ASP A 312 -10.59 -3.72 -24.79
CA ASP A 312 -11.68 -4.68 -24.63
C ASP A 312 -12.09 -4.82 -23.16
N VAL A 313 -13.38 -4.61 -22.87
CA VAL A 313 -13.92 -4.63 -21.51
C VAL A 313 -13.67 -5.95 -20.78
N PHE A 314 -13.68 -7.09 -21.50
CA PHE A 314 -13.42 -8.39 -20.88
C PHE A 314 -11.94 -8.58 -20.55
N HIS A 315 -11.01 -8.01 -21.34
CA HIS A 315 -9.60 -7.99 -20.98
C HIS A 315 -9.36 -7.11 -19.74
N VAL A 316 -10.01 -5.95 -19.68
CA VAL A 316 -9.95 -5.06 -18.52
C VAL A 316 -10.48 -5.74 -17.25
N LEU A 317 -11.66 -6.37 -17.32
CA LEU A 317 -12.23 -7.10 -16.18
C LEU A 317 -11.42 -8.35 -15.82
N ARG A 318 -10.75 -8.96 -16.80
CA ARG A 318 -9.84 -10.06 -16.54
C ARG A 318 -8.65 -9.62 -15.68
N ALA A 319 -8.06 -8.48 -16.00
CA ALA A 319 -6.97 -7.89 -15.21
C ALA A 319 -7.41 -7.44 -13.80
N ALA A 320 -8.64 -6.94 -13.67
CA ALA A 320 -9.17 -6.42 -12.40
C ALA A 320 -9.77 -7.50 -11.48
N CYS A 321 -10.16 -8.67 -12.02
CA CYS A 321 -10.90 -9.68 -11.25
C CYS A 321 -10.29 -11.08 -11.39
N ILE A 322 -10.15 -11.61 -12.61
CA ILE A 322 -9.83 -13.03 -12.84
C ILE A 322 -8.37 -13.33 -12.57
N ASN A 323 -7.46 -12.55 -13.15
CA ASN A 323 -6.03 -12.84 -13.09
C ASN A 323 -5.48 -12.82 -11.66
N PRO A 324 -5.82 -11.84 -10.79
CA PRO A 324 -5.41 -11.87 -9.39
C PRO A 324 -5.94 -13.11 -8.65
N VAL A 325 -7.24 -13.43 -8.83
CA VAL A 325 -7.87 -14.60 -8.19
C VAL A 325 -7.16 -15.89 -8.56
N ASN A 326 -6.87 -16.08 -9.84
CA ASN A 326 -6.21 -17.29 -10.33
C ASN A 326 -4.74 -17.37 -9.91
N HIS A 327 -4.01 -16.23 -9.95
CA HIS A 327 -2.59 -16.20 -9.66
C HIS A 327 -2.31 -16.51 -8.19
N TYR A 328 -3.02 -15.84 -7.30
CA TYR A 328 -2.84 -15.98 -5.85
C TYR A 328 -3.75 -17.05 -5.23
N LYS A 329 -4.60 -17.72 -6.04
CA LYS A 329 -5.58 -18.74 -5.59
C LYS A 329 -6.49 -18.20 -4.49
N LEU A 330 -7.09 -17.04 -4.74
CA LEU A 330 -7.91 -16.32 -3.77
C LEU A 330 -9.31 -16.92 -3.65
N ASP A 331 -9.87 -16.85 -2.45
CA ASP A 331 -11.26 -17.26 -2.16
C ASP A 331 -12.26 -16.14 -2.54
N VAL A 332 -12.13 -15.59 -3.75
CA VAL A 332 -13.01 -14.55 -4.32
C VAL A 332 -13.84 -15.17 -5.43
N GLY A 333 -15.15 -14.94 -5.40
CA GLY A 333 -16.04 -15.50 -6.40
C GLY A 333 -15.95 -14.79 -7.76
N LEU A 334 -16.09 -15.59 -8.84
CA LEU A 334 -16.08 -15.12 -10.23
C LEU A 334 -17.45 -15.28 -10.92
N LEU A 335 -18.53 -15.20 -10.13
CA LEU A 335 -19.93 -15.26 -10.54
C LEU A 335 -20.38 -16.63 -11.11
N GLN A 336 -19.70 -17.72 -10.76
CA GLN A 336 -20.16 -19.06 -11.09
C GLN A 336 -21.02 -19.64 -9.97
N VAL A 337 -21.93 -20.56 -10.31
CA VAL A 337 -22.76 -21.25 -9.31
C VAL A 337 -21.86 -22.03 -8.35
N GLY A 338 -22.01 -21.77 -7.05
CA GLY A 338 -21.18 -22.33 -5.98
C GLY A 338 -20.09 -21.39 -5.48
N ASP A 339 -19.73 -20.36 -6.24
CA ASP A 339 -18.75 -19.36 -5.81
C ASP A 339 -19.25 -18.52 -4.61
N ALA A 340 -18.33 -17.91 -3.90
CA ALA A 340 -18.63 -16.82 -2.98
C ALA A 340 -19.36 -15.69 -3.73
N ALA A 341 -20.33 -15.07 -3.08
CA ALA A 341 -21.10 -13.98 -3.69
C ALA A 341 -20.38 -12.65 -3.50
N ASP A 342 -19.24 -12.48 -4.22
CA ASP A 342 -18.39 -11.30 -4.25
C ASP A 342 -18.61 -10.56 -5.59
N PHE A 343 -19.42 -9.53 -5.58
CA PHE A 343 -19.79 -8.86 -6.80
C PHE A 343 -20.15 -7.40 -6.58
N LEU A 344 -20.14 -6.64 -7.68
CA LEU A 344 -20.63 -5.28 -7.70
C LEU A 344 -21.73 -5.11 -8.74
N VAL A 345 -22.58 -4.14 -8.50
CA VAL A 345 -23.64 -3.69 -9.41
C VAL A 345 -23.26 -2.31 -9.91
N VAL A 346 -23.25 -2.12 -11.24
CA VAL A 346 -22.93 -0.83 -11.88
C VAL A 346 -23.97 -0.48 -12.94
N ASN A 347 -24.17 0.82 -13.19
CA ASN A 347 -25.08 1.29 -14.23
C ASN A 347 -24.57 1.06 -15.65
N ASN A 348 -23.27 1.06 -15.82
CA ASN A 348 -22.64 0.93 -17.15
C ASN A 348 -21.23 0.38 -17.05
N LEU A 349 -20.70 -0.07 -18.18
CA LEU A 349 -19.34 -0.59 -18.32
C LEU A 349 -18.35 0.46 -18.84
N LYS A 350 -18.56 1.74 -18.53
CA LYS A 350 -17.68 2.85 -18.94
C LYS A 350 -16.96 3.49 -17.76
N ASP A 351 -17.69 3.91 -16.75
CA ASP A 351 -17.15 4.56 -15.56
C ASP A 351 -16.99 3.62 -14.36
N PHE A 352 -17.61 2.43 -14.43
CA PHE A 352 -17.55 1.40 -13.38
C PHE A 352 -17.88 1.94 -11.98
N LYS A 353 -18.76 2.93 -11.91
CA LYS A 353 -19.22 3.47 -10.63
C LYS A 353 -20.10 2.44 -9.93
N ALA A 354 -19.64 1.93 -8.79
CA ALA A 354 -20.39 0.94 -8.03
C ALA A 354 -21.65 1.56 -7.41
N GLU A 355 -22.82 1.01 -7.72
CA GLU A 355 -24.08 1.28 -7.03
C GLU A 355 -24.22 0.44 -5.78
N ALA A 356 -23.78 -0.82 -5.85
CA ALA A 356 -23.75 -1.73 -4.71
C ALA A 356 -22.55 -2.67 -4.81
N THR A 357 -21.95 -2.98 -3.67
CA THR A 357 -20.85 -3.96 -3.55
C THR A 357 -21.24 -5.01 -2.51
N TYR A 358 -21.05 -6.26 -2.87
CA TYR A 358 -21.34 -7.41 -2.01
C TYR A 358 -20.08 -8.26 -1.81
N ILE A 359 -19.88 -8.72 -0.57
CA ILE A 359 -18.80 -9.67 -0.20
C ILE A 359 -19.45 -10.81 0.59
N ASP A 360 -19.24 -12.05 0.15
CA ASP A 360 -19.92 -13.24 0.70
C ASP A 360 -21.44 -13.03 0.86
N GLY A 361 -22.07 -12.36 -0.11
CA GLY A 361 -23.49 -12.03 -0.12
C GLY A 361 -23.92 -10.93 0.86
N VAL A 362 -22.99 -10.31 1.57
CA VAL A 362 -23.27 -9.17 2.47
C VAL A 362 -23.12 -7.87 1.69
N LEU A 363 -24.12 -6.99 1.76
CA LEU A 363 -24.06 -5.64 1.19
C LEU A 363 -23.08 -4.79 2.03
N VAL A 364 -21.92 -4.47 1.44
CA VAL A 364 -20.84 -3.73 2.12
C VAL A 364 -20.74 -2.27 1.70
N ALA A 365 -21.27 -1.92 0.53
CA ALA A 365 -21.41 -0.52 0.09
C ALA A 365 -22.64 -0.35 -0.80
N GLU A 366 -23.24 0.83 -0.78
CA GLU A 366 -24.39 1.20 -1.60
C GLU A 366 -24.40 2.70 -1.86
N ASN A 367 -24.60 3.09 -3.13
CA ASN A 367 -24.70 4.48 -3.57
C ASN A 367 -23.53 5.37 -3.09
N GLY A 368 -22.29 4.86 -3.18
CA GLY A 368 -21.09 5.57 -2.76
C GLY A 368 -20.91 5.67 -1.24
N GLN A 369 -21.70 4.93 -0.45
CA GLN A 369 -21.59 4.90 0.99
C GLN A 369 -21.24 3.51 1.49
N THR A 370 -20.24 3.41 2.34
CA THR A 370 -19.91 2.16 3.01
C THR A 370 -21.00 1.75 4.00
N LYS A 371 -21.32 0.46 4.06
CA LYS A 371 -22.18 -0.16 5.07
C LYS A 371 -21.36 -0.86 6.16
N ILE A 372 -20.05 -0.95 5.98
CA ILE A 372 -19.13 -1.47 6.99
C ILE A 372 -19.10 -0.49 8.15
N GLN A 373 -19.50 -0.97 9.31
CA GLN A 373 -19.47 -0.17 10.53
C GLN A 373 -18.03 0.09 10.96
N ARG A 374 -17.77 1.29 11.44
CA ARG A 374 -16.49 1.65 12.03
C ARG A 374 -16.24 0.85 13.29
N PHE A 375 -15.03 0.30 13.42
CA PHE A 375 -14.62 -0.42 14.59
C PHE A 375 -13.86 0.51 15.54
N ILE A 376 -14.49 0.87 16.67
CA ILE A 376 -13.97 1.91 17.59
C ILE A 376 -13.27 1.29 18.82
N ASP A 377 -13.35 -0.03 19.01
CA ASP A 377 -12.83 -0.69 20.21
C ASP A 377 -11.30 -0.61 20.29
N ASN A 378 -10.80 -0.46 21.52
CA ASN A 378 -9.41 -0.29 21.95
C ASN A 378 -8.39 -0.91 20.98
N ILE A 379 -7.91 -0.09 20.04
CA ILE A 379 -6.79 -0.44 19.18
C ILE A 379 -5.55 -0.09 20.00
N ASN A 380 -4.85 -1.12 20.50
CA ASN A 380 -3.54 -0.90 21.09
C ASN A 380 -2.57 -0.54 19.97
N PRO A 381 -2.08 0.69 19.89
CA PRO A 381 -1.16 1.07 18.83
C PRO A 381 0.16 0.34 19.02
N VAL A 382 0.58 -0.40 17.99
CA VAL A 382 1.94 -0.90 17.87
C VAL A 382 2.80 0.23 17.31
N ASN A 383 3.97 0.49 17.91
CA ASN A 383 4.89 1.52 17.39
C ASN A 383 6.28 1.37 18.01
N ARG A 384 7.32 1.73 17.26
CA ARG A 384 8.69 1.89 17.75
C ARG A 384 9.18 3.29 17.45
N PHE A 385 9.25 4.12 18.50
CA PHE A 385 9.56 5.53 18.38
C PHE A 385 10.33 6.00 19.63
N GLY A 386 11.66 6.15 19.52
CA GLY A 386 12.55 6.41 20.68
C GLY A 386 13.27 7.75 20.65
N ILE A 387 13.20 8.50 19.53
CA ILE A 387 13.87 9.80 19.40
C ILE A 387 13.21 10.87 20.28
N GLN A 388 14.01 11.79 20.81
CA GLN A 388 13.57 12.99 21.50
C GLN A 388 13.57 14.20 20.55
N GLN A 389 12.91 15.28 20.94
CA GLN A 389 12.91 16.53 20.18
C GLN A 389 14.33 16.99 19.85
N LEU A 390 14.52 17.50 18.65
CA LEU A 390 15.79 18.02 18.15
C LEU A 390 15.94 19.50 18.46
N ASP A 391 17.18 19.90 18.73
CA ASP A 391 17.61 21.29 18.65
C ASP A 391 17.93 21.66 17.19
N VAL A 392 17.75 22.94 16.82
CA VAL A 392 18.05 23.43 15.45
C VAL A 392 19.50 23.14 15.04
N SER A 393 20.43 23.19 15.99
CA SER A 393 21.84 22.90 15.73
C SER A 393 22.10 21.45 15.27
N ALA A 394 21.16 20.52 15.51
CA ALA A 394 21.31 19.11 15.11
C ALA A 394 21.33 18.89 13.59
N ILE A 395 20.78 19.84 12.82
CA ILE A 395 20.73 19.78 11.36
C ILE A 395 21.65 20.81 10.67
N ALA A 396 22.47 21.51 11.45
CA ALA A 396 23.47 22.44 10.92
C ALA A 396 24.58 21.67 10.19
N LEU A 397 24.82 21.98 8.93
CA LEU A 397 25.85 21.34 8.11
C LEU A 397 26.99 22.33 7.84
N THR A 398 28.15 22.13 8.46
CA THR A 398 29.33 22.98 8.25
C THR A 398 29.84 22.87 6.83
N ALA A 399 30.10 24.01 6.19
CA ALA A 399 30.65 24.03 4.84
C ALA A 399 32.11 23.56 4.86
N ASN A 400 32.38 22.46 4.17
CA ASN A 400 33.69 21.79 4.12
C ASN A 400 34.48 22.09 2.85
N GLY A 401 33.93 22.94 1.96
CA GLY A 401 34.56 23.33 0.69
C GLY A 401 34.53 22.27 -0.40
N VAL A 402 33.79 21.17 -0.21
CA VAL A 402 33.58 20.16 -1.27
C VAL A 402 32.63 20.72 -2.33
N TYR A 403 33.11 20.85 -3.55
CA TYR A 403 32.34 21.31 -4.70
C TYR A 403 32.74 20.54 -5.97
N PRO A 404 31.79 20.22 -6.85
CA PRO A 404 30.34 20.30 -6.64
C PRO A 404 29.83 19.34 -5.56
N TYR A 405 28.67 19.66 -4.95
CA TYR A 405 28.02 18.82 -3.94
C TYR A 405 26.97 17.91 -4.62
N PRO A 406 26.93 16.62 -4.31
CA PRO A 406 25.90 15.74 -4.86
C PRO A 406 24.53 16.08 -4.28
N VAL A 407 23.57 16.37 -5.16
CA VAL A 407 22.21 16.83 -4.83
C VAL A 407 21.20 15.84 -5.43
N ILE A 408 20.18 15.50 -4.67
CA ILE A 408 19.09 14.65 -5.12
C ILE A 408 18.21 15.43 -6.08
N GLY A 409 18.07 14.99 -7.33
CA GLY A 409 17.14 15.55 -8.29
C GLY A 409 15.79 14.85 -8.20
N CYS A 410 14.79 15.48 -7.58
CA CYS A 410 13.44 14.93 -7.51
C CYS A 410 12.77 14.92 -8.90
N ILE A 411 12.00 13.87 -9.21
CA ILE A 411 11.22 13.75 -10.44
C ILE A 411 9.77 13.51 -10.05
N ASP A 412 8.87 14.42 -10.42
CA ASP A 412 7.46 14.32 -10.07
C ASP A 412 6.83 13.01 -10.58
N GLY A 413 6.11 12.32 -9.72
CA GLY A 413 5.43 11.07 -10.04
C GLY A 413 6.34 9.86 -10.25
N GLN A 414 7.64 9.94 -9.90
CA GLN A 414 8.61 8.85 -10.07
C GLN A 414 9.31 8.50 -8.75
N LEU A 415 9.71 7.22 -8.62
CA LEU A 415 10.54 6.77 -7.52
C LEU A 415 12.04 7.03 -7.77
N ILE A 416 12.46 6.99 -9.04
CA ILE A 416 13.85 7.25 -9.43
C ILE A 416 14.18 8.73 -9.20
N THR A 417 15.47 9.01 -9.00
CA THR A 417 16.00 10.38 -8.84
C THR A 417 17.12 10.64 -9.83
N ASP A 418 17.35 11.90 -10.15
CA ASP A 418 18.57 12.31 -10.86
C ASP A 418 19.70 12.55 -9.85
N LYS A 419 20.93 12.26 -10.26
CA LYS A 419 22.13 12.73 -9.59
C LYS A 419 22.54 14.06 -10.18
N LEU A 420 22.50 15.10 -9.36
CA LEU A 420 22.90 16.45 -9.76
C LEU A 420 24.15 16.88 -8.99
N ASP A 421 25.02 17.61 -9.65
CA ASP A 421 26.22 18.20 -9.04
C ASP A 421 26.00 19.72 -8.96
N LEU A 422 25.50 20.21 -7.81
CA LEU A 422 25.14 21.60 -7.61
C LEU A 422 25.98 22.27 -6.52
N HIS A 423 25.75 23.57 -6.31
CA HIS A 423 26.44 24.38 -5.31
C HIS A 423 25.42 24.92 -4.30
N PRO A 424 25.20 24.26 -3.15
CA PRO A 424 24.38 24.81 -2.08
C PRO A 424 24.91 26.17 -1.62
N ALA A 425 24.04 27.06 -1.17
CA ALA A 425 24.44 28.35 -0.62
C ALA A 425 25.19 28.17 0.70
N ILE A 426 26.10 29.12 1.00
CA ILE A 426 26.83 29.16 2.26
C ILE A 426 26.51 30.47 2.97
N GLN A 427 26.11 30.37 4.23
CA GLN A 427 25.91 31.49 5.12
C GLN A 427 26.57 31.18 6.46
N ASP A 428 27.38 32.13 6.99
CA ASP A 428 28.08 32.05 8.28
C ASP A 428 28.90 30.76 8.49
N GLY A 429 29.42 30.19 7.37
CA GLY A 429 30.22 28.96 7.40
C GLY A 429 29.42 27.66 7.37
N PHE A 430 28.08 27.73 7.16
CA PHE A 430 27.21 26.59 7.04
C PHE A 430 26.57 26.51 5.64
N TYR A 431 26.34 25.30 5.17
CA TYR A 431 25.50 25.08 3.99
C TYR A 431 24.02 25.33 4.35
N VAL A 432 23.33 26.13 3.54
CA VAL A 432 21.91 26.50 3.72
C VAL A 432 21.09 26.27 2.45
N SER A 433 19.78 26.20 2.59
CA SER A 433 18.86 26.15 1.45
C SER A 433 18.94 27.43 0.61
N ASP A 434 18.77 27.29 -0.71
CA ASP A 434 18.72 28.38 -1.70
C ASP A 434 17.41 28.25 -2.50
N THR A 435 16.40 29.04 -2.12
CA THR A 435 15.07 29.00 -2.76
C THR A 435 15.07 29.59 -4.16
N GLU A 436 16.03 30.46 -4.51
CA GLU A 436 16.13 31.03 -5.86
C GLU A 436 16.62 29.97 -6.87
N LYS A 437 17.48 29.05 -6.41
CA LYS A 437 17.98 27.93 -7.23
C LYS A 437 17.25 26.64 -6.99
N ASP A 438 16.26 26.63 -6.10
CA ASP A 438 15.55 25.41 -5.65
C ASP A 438 16.53 24.30 -5.20
N VAL A 439 17.56 24.67 -4.43
CA VAL A 439 18.48 23.74 -3.76
C VAL A 439 18.18 23.77 -2.28
N LEU A 440 17.30 22.87 -1.84
CA LEU A 440 16.76 22.87 -0.50
C LEU A 440 17.43 21.82 0.37
N LYS A 441 17.52 22.08 1.68
CA LYS A 441 18.02 21.12 2.65
C LYS A 441 16.98 19.99 2.84
N ILE A 442 17.45 18.73 2.73
CA ILE A 442 16.70 17.52 3.07
C ILE A 442 17.40 16.83 4.23
N VAL A 443 16.61 16.29 5.16
CA VAL A 443 17.08 15.73 6.42
C VAL A 443 16.42 14.38 6.67
N VAL A 444 17.20 13.39 7.13
CA VAL A 444 16.66 12.11 7.63
C VAL A 444 17.11 11.90 9.07
N VAL A 445 16.14 11.67 9.94
CA VAL A 445 16.34 11.50 11.38
C VAL A 445 15.96 10.09 11.78
N ASN A 446 16.89 9.36 12.40
CA ASN A 446 16.61 8.06 12.98
C ASN A 446 15.53 8.20 14.07
N ARG A 447 14.38 7.58 13.88
CA ARG A 447 13.27 7.68 14.84
C ARG A 447 13.33 6.66 15.98
N TYR A 448 14.14 5.62 15.82
CA TYR A 448 14.18 4.48 16.74
C TYR A 448 15.05 4.75 17.96
N PHE A 449 16.13 5.49 17.78
CA PHE A 449 17.05 5.90 18.85
C PHE A 449 17.82 7.18 18.49
N SER A 450 18.46 7.78 19.46
CA SER A 450 19.29 8.97 19.22
C SER A 450 20.53 8.62 18.40
N ALA A 451 20.67 9.24 17.23
CA ALA A 451 21.78 9.08 16.30
C ALA A 451 22.11 10.44 15.65
N PRO A 452 23.31 10.60 15.03
CA PRO A 452 23.58 11.76 14.20
C PRO A 452 22.52 11.91 13.10
N VAL A 453 22.14 13.16 12.81
CA VAL A 453 21.14 13.45 11.77
C VAL A 453 21.82 13.46 10.41
N ALA A 454 21.26 12.78 9.43
CA ALA A 454 21.73 12.85 8.06
C ALA A 454 21.16 14.08 7.35
N VAL A 455 22.03 14.87 6.72
CA VAL A 455 21.68 16.12 6.03
C VAL A 455 22.26 16.09 4.62
N ALA A 456 21.43 16.43 3.63
CA ALA A 456 21.82 16.56 2.23
C ALA A 456 21.03 17.69 1.57
N PHE A 457 21.06 17.73 0.22
CA PHE A 457 20.31 18.71 -0.56
C PHE A 457 19.47 18.02 -1.64
N ILE A 458 18.32 18.65 -1.93
CA ILE A 458 17.37 18.23 -2.96
C ILE A 458 17.05 19.40 -3.90
N HIS A 459 16.81 19.08 -5.15
CA HIS A 459 16.41 20.03 -6.20
C HIS A 459 15.08 19.59 -6.82
N ARG A 460 14.32 20.51 -7.38
CA ARG A 460 12.98 20.33 -8.00
C ARG A 460 11.90 19.98 -6.97
N PHE A 461 12.05 20.45 -5.74
CA PHE A 461 11.02 20.31 -4.70
C PHE A 461 10.12 21.54 -4.62
N GLY A 462 10.67 22.73 -4.89
CA GLY A 462 9.96 23.97 -5.20
C GLY A 462 9.47 24.77 -4.01
N LEU A 463 9.76 24.38 -2.73
CA LEU A 463 9.31 25.17 -1.58
C LEU A 463 9.97 26.56 -1.57
N LEU A 464 9.14 27.59 -1.40
CA LEU A 464 9.52 29.01 -1.27
C LEU A 464 9.43 29.51 0.17
N GLY A 465 8.89 28.70 1.09
CA GLY A 465 8.78 29.01 2.51
C GLY A 465 8.46 27.77 3.34
N GLY A 466 8.87 27.79 4.62
CA GLY A 466 8.54 26.73 5.56
C GLY A 466 9.20 25.37 5.32
N ALA A 467 8.56 24.32 5.80
CA ALA A 467 9.07 22.95 5.70
C ALA A 467 7.93 21.91 5.78
N ILE A 468 8.19 20.71 5.25
CA ILE A 468 7.35 19.52 5.46
C ILE A 468 8.18 18.39 6.04
N ALA A 469 7.55 17.52 6.84
CA ALA A 469 8.18 16.32 7.39
C ALA A 469 7.19 15.15 7.46
N SER A 470 7.73 13.92 7.38
CA SER A 470 6.94 12.70 7.41
C SER A 470 7.70 11.57 8.11
N SER A 471 7.00 10.74 8.87
CA SER A 471 7.48 9.41 9.29
C SER A 471 7.02 8.29 8.35
N VAL A 472 6.23 8.61 7.33
CA VAL A 472 5.98 7.72 6.19
C VAL A 472 7.12 7.97 5.22
N ALA A 473 8.12 7.10 5.25
CA ALA A 473 9.37 7.25 4.49
C ALA A 473 9.93 5.86 4.15
N HIS A 474 9.63 5.41 2.96
CA HIS A 474 9.94 4.05 2.49
C HIS A 474 11.43 3.73 2.51
N ASP A 475 11.86 2.54 3.01
CA ASP A 475 11.04 1.51 3.69
C ASP A 475 11.30 1.54 5.20
N SER A 476 12.39 2.18 5.63
CA SER A 476 12.85 2.20 7.03
C SER A 476 11.98 3.07 7.95
N HIS A 477 11.17 3.95 7.35
CA HIS A 477 10.27 4.87 8.02
C HIS A 477 10.93 5.76 9.08
N ASN A 478 12.17 6.15 8.86
CA ASN A 478 12.80 7.24 9.58
C ASN A 478 12.11 8.57 9.24
N ILE A 479 12.27 9.61 10.05
CA ILE A 479 11.63 10.88 9.76
C ILE A 479 12.41 11.57 8.64
N VAL A 480 11.75 11.85 7.52
CA VAL A 480 12.29 12.63 6.40
C VAL A 480 11.66 14.02 6.38
N ALA A 481 12.47 15.06 6.14
CA ALA A 481 12.01 16.44 6.09
C ALA A 481 12.73 17.24 5.01
N VAL A 482 12.04 18.23 4.43
CA VAL A 482 12.61 19.19 3.48
C VAL A 482 12.08 20.59 3.80
N GLY A 483 12.93 21.60 3.66
CA GLY A 483 12.49 22.97 3.91
C GLY A 483 13.50 24.04 3.52
N VAL A 484 13.09 25.29 3.73
CA VAL A 484 13.85 26.47 3.29
C VAL A 484 14.79 27.02 4.35
N ASP A 485 14.60 26.64 5.63
CA ASP A 485 15.45 27.05 6.76
C ASP A 485 15.46 25.99 7.86
N ASP A 486 16.51 26.01 8.70
CA ASP A 486 16.73 25.01 9.73
C ASP A 486 15.68 25.05 10.85
N GLU A 487 15.15 26.23 11.18
CA GLU A 487 14.10 26.41 12.18
C GLU A 487 12.79 25.75 11.73
N SER A 488 12.36 25.99 10.50
CA SER A 488 11.14 25.40 9.94
C SER A 488 11.26 23.89 9.81
N ILE A 489 12.40 23.36 9.34
CA ILE A 489 12.69 21.93 9.23
C ILE A 489 12.63 21.26 10.59
N THR A 490 13.38 21.81 11.59
CA THR A 490 13.42 21.24 12.94
C THR A 490 12.04 21.26 13.59
N LYS A 491 11.26 22.31 13.38
CA LYS A 491 9.90 22.43 13.89
C LYS A 491 8.99 21.38 13.28
N ALA A 492 9.02 21.18 11.95
CA ALA A 492 8.22 20.15 11.27
C ALA A 492 8.57 18.74 11.80
N ILE A 493 9.86 18.43 11.95
CA ILE A 493 10.34 17.17 12.55
C ILE A 493 9.82 17.00 13.97
N ASN A 494 9.93 18.03 14.81
CA ASN A 494 9.50 17.98 16.21
C ASN A 494 7.98 17.81 16.38
N MET A 495 7.17 18.30 15.43
CA MET A 495 5.73 18.02 15.39
C MET A 495 5.44 16.55 15.14
N VAL A 496 6.18 15.90 14.23
CA VAL A 496 6.08 14.45 13.98
C VAL A 496 6.54 13.66 15.22
N ILE A 497 7.64 14.06 15.85
CA ILE A 497 8.15 13.43 17.08
C ILE A 497 7.13 13.51 18.23
N ALA A 498 6.50 14.66 18.42
CA ALA A 498 5.50 14.87 19.48
C ALA A 498 4.29 13.93 19.35
N CYS A 499 3.89 13.58 18.11
CA CYS A 499 2.80 12.66 17.82
C CYS A 499 3.26 11.18 17.74
N LYS A 500 4.57 10.90 17.87
CA LYS A 500 5.18 9.58 17.64
C LYS A 500 4.87 9.02 16.24
N GLY A 501 4.88 9.90 15.25
CA GLY A 501 4.63 9.62 13.85
C GLY A 501 3.50 10.46 13.26
N GLY A 502 3.63 10.76 11.98
CA GLY A 502 2.68 11.58 11.25
C GLY A 502 3.32 12.30 10.07
N VAL A 503 2.51 13.12 9.40
CA VAL A 503 2.95 14.09 8.40
C VAL A 503 2.70 15.49 8.90
N SER A 504 3.63 16.42 8.67
CA SER A 504 3.56 17.80 9.16
C SER A 504 3.93 18.81 8.09
N CYS A 505 3.33 19.99 8.17
CA CYS A 505 3.64 21.15 7.33
C CYS A 505 3.75 22.40 8.19
N VAL A 506 4.85 23.11 8.08
CA VAL A 506 5.13 24.35 8.80
C VAL A 506 5.24 25.49 7.79
N GLY A 507 4.32 26.42 7.81
CA GLY A 507 4.34 27.66 7.03
C GLY A 507 4.40 28.90 7.94
N ARG A 508 4.50 30.08 7.35
CA ARG A 508 4.60 31.34 8.11
C ARG A 508 3.43 31.60 9.06
N ASN A 509 2.21 31.23 8.66
CA ASN A 509 0.99 31.57 9.37
C ASN A 509 0.17 30.33 9.77
N LYS A 510 0.56 29.15 9.35
CA LYS A 510 -0.19 27.90 9.59
C LYS A 510 0.77 26.75 9.80
N GLU A 511 0.52 25.99 10.85
CA GLU A 511 1.24 24.78 11.20
C GLU A 511 0.22 23.66 11.33
N GLN A 512 0.46 22.54 10.66
CA GLN A 512 -0.43 21.39 10.69
C GLN A 512 0.36 20.11 10.90
N VAL A 513 -0.27 19.16 11.58
CA VAL A 513 0.22 17.78 11.69
C VAL A 513 -0.97 16.85 11.61
N LEU A 514 -0.85 15.78 10.83
CA LEU A 514 -1.75 14.63 10.83
C LEU A 514 -1.05 13.52 11.63
N PRO A 515 -1.52 13.20 12.86
CA PRO A 515 -0.93 12.14 13.67
C PRO A 515 -1.20 10.75 13.09
N LEU A 516 -0.17 9.91 13.06
CA LEU A 516 -0.23 8.53 12.64
C LEU A 516 0.35 7.62 13.74
N PRO A 517 -0.41 7.39 14.83
CA PRO A 517 0.13 6.76 16.04
C PRO A 517 0.41 5.25 15.89
N ILE A 518 -0.13 4.62 14.85
CA ILE A 518 0.07 3.18 14.61
C ILE A 518 1.28 3.03 13.71
N ALA A 519 2.35 2.50 14.25
CA ALA A 519 3.66 2.35 13.65
C ALA A 519 4.26 3.67 13.12
N GLY A 520 3.67 4.83 13.44
CA GLY A 520 4.03 6.11 12.82
C GLY A 520 3.60 6.21 11.35
N LEU A 521 2.72 5.33 10.88
CA LEU A 521 2.29 5.17 9.49
C LEU A 521 0.80 5.32 9.31
N MET A 522 0.00 4.90 10.29
CA MET A 522 -1.45 4.76 10.15
C MET A 522 -2.22 5.42 11.28
N SER A 523 -3.45 5.80 10.96
CA SER A 523 -4.48 6.27 11.89
C SER A 523 -5.63 5.26 11.98
N ALA A 524 -6.24 5.15 13.16
CA ALA A 524 -7.49 4.45 13.39
C ALA A 524 -8.71 5.39 13.40
N GLU A 525 -8.50 6.66 13.06
CA GLU A 525 -9.58 7.61 12.86
C GLU A 525 -10.41 7.26 11.63
N ASP A 526 -11.57 7.90 11.48
CA ASP A 526 -12.43 7.71 10.30
C ASP A 526 -11.66 8.02 9.02
N GLY A 527 -11.61 7.07 8.08
CA GLY A 527 -10.78 7.17 6.88
C GLY A 527 -11.08 8.41 6.04
N TYR A 528 -12.33 8.86 5.97
CA TYR A 528 -12.69 10.10 5.25
C TYR A 528 -12.17 11.35 5.96
N LYS A 529 -12.15 11.36 7.31
CA LYS A 529 -11.54 12.47 8.06
C LYS A 529 -10.02 12.50 7.91
N VAL A 530 -9.38 11.34 7.86
CA VAL A 530 -7.94 11.24 7.59
C VAL A 530 -7.63 11.77 6.19
N ALA A 531 -8.44 11.40 5.20
CA ALA A 531 -8.29 11.89 3.83
C ALA A 531 -8.49 13.42 3.73
N GLU A 532 -9.50 13.97 4.41
CA GLU A 532 -9.74 15.41 4.48
C GLU A 532 -8.53 16.15 5.10
N ALA A 533 -8.07 15.68 6.26
CA ALA A 533 -6.90 16.27 6.94
C ALA A 533 -5.62 16.15 6.11
N TYR A 534 -5.43 15.03 5.40
CA TYR A 534 -4.30 14.85 4.48
C TYR A 534 -4.40 15.80 3.28
N THR A 535 -5.59 15.95 2.68
CA THR A 535 -5.82 16.90 1.58
C THR A 535 -5.47 18.33 1.98
N GLU A 536 -5.86 18.74 3.19
CA GLU A 536 -5.54 20.08 3.68
C GLU A 536 -4.03 20.31 3.87
N ILE A 537 -3.31 19.31 4.38
CA ILE A 537 -1.87 19.44 4.64
C ILE A 537 -1.05 19.36 3.35
N ASP A 538 -1.48 18.54 2.38
CA ASP A 538 -0.91 18.44 1.04
C ASP A 538 -1.11 19.75 0.26
N GLN A 539 -2.31 20.32 0.33
CA GLN A 539 -2.59 21.63 -0.26
C GLN A 539 -1.73 22.73 0.35
N GLN A 540 -1.52 22.72 1.68
CA GLN A 540 -0.62 23.67 2.31
C GLN A 540 0.83 23.55 1.80
N ALA A 541 1.34 22.33 1.58
CA ALA A 541 2.66 22.12 1.01
C ALA A 541 2.77 22.72 -0.41
N LYS A 542 1.71 22.61 -1.22
CA LYS A 542 1.61 23.23 -2.55
C LYS A 542 1.56 24.76 -2.45
N GLU A 543 0.83 25.31 -1.48
CA GLU A 543 0.79 26.76 -1.21
C GLU A 543 2.15 27.33 -0.75
N LEU A 544 2.99 26.49 -0.12
CA LEU A 544 4.36 26.86 0.21
C LEU A 544 5.30 26.87 -1.01
N GLY A 545 4.83 26.48 -2.20
CA GLY A 545 5.55 26.59 -3.48
C GLY A 545 5.80 25.25 -4.17
N SER A 546 5.54 24.11 -3.55
CA SER A 546 5.79 22.81 -4.20
C SER A 546 4.91 22.63 -5.43
N GLY A 547 5.56 22.38 -6.58
CA GLY A 547 4.89 22.03 -7.83
C GLY A 547 4.61 20.54 -8.02
N LEU A 548 4.98 19.71 -7.05
CA LEU A 548 4.81 18.25 -7.12
C LEU A 548 3.34 17.85 -6.99
N GLY A 549 2.94 16.83 -7.74
CA GLY A 549 1.59 16.27 -7.67
C GLY A 549 1.23 15.75 -6.28
N SER A 550 2.18 15.07 -5.62
CA SER A 550 2.05 14.53 -4.25
C SER A 550 3.35 14.78 -3.47
N PRO A 551 3.53 15.98 -2.87
CA PRO A 551 4.79 16.37 -2.20
C PRO A 551 5.24 15.39 -1.11
N PHE A 552 4.30 14.89 -0.27
CA PHE A 552 4.64 13.95 0.82
C PHE A 552 5.01 12.57 0.30
N MET A 553 4.36 12.07 -0.77
CA MET A 553 4.74 10.82 -1.39
C MET A 553 6.12 10.94 -2.07
N SER A 554 6.36 12.03 -2.79
CA SER A 554 7.68 12.31 -3.37
C SER A 554 8.76 12.37 -2.29
N LEU A 555 8.47 13.03 -1.14
CA LEU A 555 9.40 13.11 0.00
C LEU A 555 9.71 11.72 0.57
N SER A 556 8.73 10.86 0.72
CA SER A 556 8.90 9.52 1.29
C SER A 556 9.87 8.66 0.46
N PHE A 557 9.84 8.79 -0.86
CA PHE A 557 10.72 8.06 -1.77
C PHE A 557 12.16 8.60 -1.83
N MET A 558 12.43 9.77 -1.26
CA MET A 558 13.81 10.29 -1.18
C MET A 558 14.69 9.50 -0.21
N ALA A 559 14.06 8.69 0.66
CA ALA A 559 14.74 7.78 1.58
C ALA A 559 14.77 6.31 1.08
N LEU A 560 14.17 5.98 -0.05
CA LEU A 560 14.02 4.62 -0.58
C LEU A 560 15.28 4.16 -1.32
N LEU A 561 16.18 3.49 -0.60
CA LEU A 561 17.54 3.16 -1.08
C LEU A 561 17.58 2.08 -2.16
N VAL A 562 16.55 1.22 -2.24
CA VAL A 562 16.47 0.13 -3.25
C VAL A 562 16.20 0.66 -4.66
N ILE A 563 15.76 1.92 -4.77
CA ILE A 563 15.50 2.58 -6.05
C ILE A 563 16.65 3.53 -6.40
N PRO A 564 17.23 3.50 -7.62
CA PRO A 564 18.27 4.44 -8.06
C PRO A 564 17.73 5.87 -8.23
N ASN A 565 18.58 6.97 -8.28
CA ASN A 565 20.02 6.89 -8.16
C ASN A 565 20.52 7.34 -6.78
N VAL A 566 20.30 8.63 -6.40
CA VAL A 566 20.81 9.22 -5.15
C VAL A 566 19.68 9.34 -4.15
N LYS A 567 19.89 8.80 -2.96
CA LYS A 567 18.91 8.79 -1.86
C LYS A 567 19.57 9.20 -0.56
N LEU A 568 18.77 9.54 0.46
CA LEU A 568 19.27 9.88 1.79
C LEU A 568 18.72 8.90 2.82
N SER A 569 19.58 8.11 3.46
CA SER A 569 19.21 7.33 4.65
C SER A 569 19.56 8.08 5.95
N ASP A 570 19.17 7.53 7.08
CA ASP A 570 19.60 8.01 8.41
C ASP A 570 21.10 7.89 8.65
N LYS A 571 21.83 7.15 7.80
CA LYS A 571 23.28 6.95 7.85
C LYS A 571 24.06 7.85 6.89
N GLY A 572 23.39 8.56 5.98
CA GLY A 572 24.01 9.49 5.04
C GLY A 572 23.50 9.40 3.61
N LEU A 573 24.10 10.19 2.73
CA LEU A 573 23.77 10.23 1.32
C LEU A 573 24.28 8.97 0.62
N PHE A 574 23.40 8.31 -0.12
CA PHE A 574 23.62 6.99 -0.72
C PHE A 574 23.62 7.05 -2.25
N ASP A 575 24.59 6.39 -2.88
CA ASP A 575 24.69 6.21 -4.32
C ASP A 575 24.12 4.82 -4.67
N GLY A 576 22.89 4.80 -5.16
CA GLY A 576 22.19 3.56 -5.51
C GLY A 576 22.78 2.80 -6.69
N GLU A 577 23.58 3.48 -7.56
CA GLU A 577 24.29 2.80 -8.65
C GLU A 577 25.53 2.04 -8.15
N LYS A 578 26.22 2.61 -7.16
CA LYS A 578 27.44 2.01 -6.59
C LYS A 578 27.16 1.16 -5.35
N PHE A 579 25.97 1.21 -4.83
CA PHE A 579 25.57 0.56 -3.57
C PHE A 579 26.50 0.93 -2.41
N SER A 580 26.79 2.23 -2.23
CA SER A 580 27.68 2.76 -1.20
C SER A 580 27.33 4.19 -0.82
N PHE A 581 27.76 4.60 0.39
CA PHE A 581 27.65 6.01 0.79
C PHE A 581 28.62 6.89 0.02
N TYR A 582 28.21 8.15 -0.19
CA TYR A 582 29.14 9.20 -0.57
C TYR A 582 30.13 9.45 0.58
N ALA A 583 31.40 9.68 0.23
CA ALA A 583 32.47 9.92 1.20
C ALA A 583 32.39 11.32 1.83
#